data_54888639b1d193a6dbe291613f88ea4e
#
_entry.id   54888639b1d193a6dbe291613f88ea4e
#
_cell.length_a   1.000
_cell.length_b   1.000
_cell.length_c   1.000
_cell.angle_alpha   90.00
_cell.angle_beta   90.00
_cell.angle_gamma   90.00
#
_symmetry.space_group_name_H-M   'P 1'
#
loop_
_entity.id
_entity.type
_entity.pdbx_description
1 polymer ?
#
loop_
_entity_poly.entity_id
_entity_poly.type
_entity_poly.pdbx_seq_one_letter_code
_entity_poly.pdbx_strand_id
1 'polypeptide(L)'
;MTGHLAPRPGFVLDVDRNSPPIVFHHGEGFRLEKLPPGRSRVIYPAEPLEGLPDPDSAIRQALLNPIGESDPLPALLRPDMKLTIAFDDISLPLPPMRRPDIRQRVIEAVLDLAAEAGVDDVHLIAALAIHRRMTEDELRHAVGDRLRVRKAILCQNIRNLLNCRCNIFQLIQ
;
A
#
# COMPACT_ATOMS: atom_id res chain seq x y z
N MET A 1 -16.28 34.90 -11.61
CA MET A 1 -16.68 33.72 -12.42
C MET A 1 -15.98 32.51 -11.85
N THR A 2 -16.67 31.71 -11.09
CA THR A 2 -16.16 30.41 -10.63
C THR A 2 -16.13 29.48 -11.84
N GLY A 3 -14.94 29.18 -12.35
CA GLY A 3 -14.81 28.21 -13.41
C GLY A 3 -15.38 26.87 -12.95
N HIS A 4 -16.43 26.40 -13.60
CA HIS A 4 -16.96 25.06 -13.38
C HIS A 4 -15.94 24.05 -13.88
N LEU A 5 -15.27 23.42 -12.96
CA LEU A 5 -14.38 22.29 -13.24
C LEU A 5 -15.26 21.06 -13.50
N ALA A 6 -15.22 20.52 -14.69
CA ALA A 6 -15.93 19.29 -15.00
C ALA A 6 -15.29 18.11 -14.25
N PRO A 7 -16.06 17.30 -13.50
CA PRO A 7 -15.53 16.11 -12.86
C PRO A 7 -15.08 15.11 -13.93
N ARG A 8 -13.85 14.65 -13.80
CA ARG A 8 -13.25 13.58 -14.63
C ARG A 8 -12.61 12.59 -13.67
N PRO A 9 -12.02 11.46 -14.11
CA PRO A 9 -11.06 10.76 -13.28
C PRO A 9 -9.92 11.74 -12.96
N GLY A 10 -9.98 12.36 -11.81
CA GLY A 10 -9.31 13.59 -11.52
C GLY A 10 -9.92 14.78 -12.31
N PHE A 11 -9.83 15.97 -11.79
CA PHE A 11 -10.13 17.16 -12.55
C PHE A 11 -8.86 17.99 -12.73
N VAL A 12 -8.80 18.67 -13.86
CA VAL A 12 -7.64 19.49 -14.24
C VAL A 12 -8.06 20.95 -14.19
N LEU A 13 -7.36 21.74 -13.39
CA LEU A 13 -7.51 23.18 -13.32
C LEU A 13 -6.42 23.82 -14.17
N ASP A 14 -6.78 24.49 -15.25
CA ASP A 14 -5.87 25.37 -15.96
C ASP A 14 -5.69 26.65 -15.13
N VAL A 15 -4.46 26.96 -14.77
CA VAL A 15 -4.12 28.12 -13.94
C VAL A 15 -4.21 29.39 -14.77
N ASP A 16 -5.02 30.34 -14.32
CA ASP A 16 -5.17 31.68 -14.85
C ASP A 16 -4.69 32.76 -13.87
N ARG A 17 -4.88 34.03 -14.23
CA ARG A 17 -4.48 35.17 -13.39
C ARG A 17 -5.29 35.30 -12.10
N ASN A 18 -6.50 34.71 -12.06
CA ASN A 18 -7.42 34.77 -10.94
C ASN A 18 -7.29 33.53 -10.07
N SER A 19 -6.51 32.54 -10.48
CA SER A 19 -6.31 31.30 -9.71
C SER A 19 -5.67 31.63 -8.37
N PRO A 20 -6.18 31.04 -7.28
CA PRO A 20 -5.61 31.26 -5.94
C PRO A 20 -4.21 30.66 -5.86
N PRO A 21 -3.39 31.09 -4.90
CA PRO A 21 -2.13 30.43 -4.60
C PRO A 21 -2.39 29.00 -4.10
N ILE A 22 -1.44 28.13 -4.35
CA ILE A 22 -1.50 26.69 -4.00
C ILE A 22 -0.52 26.41 -2.89
N VAL A 23 -0.92 25.54 -1.98
CA VAL A 23 -0.09 25.10 -0.87
C VAL A 23 0.80 23.94 -1.34
N PHE A 24 2.10 24.10 -1.16
CA PHE A 24 3.09 23.05 -1.41
C PHE A 24 3.73 22.60 -0.11
N HIS A 25 3.97 21.32 0.03
CA HIS A 25 4.84 20.81 1.08
C HIS A 25 6.30 21.22 0.77
N HIS A 26 6.99 21.81 1.75
CA HIS A 26 8.35 22.28 1.61
C HIS A 26 9.14 22.04 2.89
N GLY A 27 10.09 21.12 2.84
CA GLY A 27 10.83 20.72 4.03
C GLY A 27 9.91 20.17 5.12
N GLU A 28 9.95 20.76 6.31
CA GLU A 28 9.08 20.39 7.45
C GLU A 28 7.79 21.23 7.53
N GLY A 29 7.51 22.03 6.52
CA GLY A 29 6.38 22.94 6.53
C GLY A 29 5.67 23.03 5.19
N PHE A 30 4.91 24.11 5.04
CA PHE A 30 4.15 24.39 3.83
C PHE A 30 4.52 25.75 3.28
N ARG A 31 4.46 25.88 1.98
CA ARG A 31 4.69 27.11 1.24
C ARG A 31 3.52 27.42 0.34
N LEU A 32 3.12 28.68 0.31
CA LEU A 32 2.03 29.17 -0.51
C LEU A 32 2.60 29.86 -1.74
N GLU A 33 2.31 29.35 -2.93
CA GLU A 33 2.87 29.84 -4.18
C GLU A 33 1.80 30.12 -5.23
N LYS A 34 1.98 31.20 -5.99
CA LYS A 34 1.22 31.45 -7.22
C LYS A 34 1.91 30.78 -8.39
N LEU A 35 1.18 29.90 -9.07
CA LEU A 35 1.68 29.26 -10.28
C LEU A 35 1.59 30.23 -11.48
N PRO A 36 2.52 30.11 -12.47
CA PRO A 36 2.50 30.94 -13.68
C PRO A 36 1.21 30.69 -14.49
N PRO A 37 0.41 31.76 -14.75
CA PRO A 37 -0.80 31.63 -15.55
C PRO A 37 -0.53 31.17 -16.98
N GLY A 38 -1.41 30.36 -17.55
CA GLY A 38 -1.33 29.86 -18.92
C GLY A 38 -0.18 28.87 -19.20
N ARG A 39 0.63 28.56 -18.18
CA ARG A 39 1.76 27.62 -18.25
C ARG A 39 1.68 26.49 -17.23
N SER A 40 0.69 26.55 -16.35
CA SER A 40 0.56 25.61 -15.23
C SER A 40 -0.82 24.98 -15.25
N ARG A 41 -0.86 23.72 -14.79
CA ARG A 41 -2.07 22.96 -14.51
C ARG A 41 -1.98 22.34 -13.14
N VAL A 42 -3.10 22.28 -12.45
CA VAL A 42 -3.25 21.53 -11.22
C VAL A 42 -4.12 20.32 -11.51
N ILE A 43 -3.59 19.14 -11.23
CA ILE A 43 -4.31 17.88 -11.41
C ILE A 43 -4.71 17.39 -10.04
N TYR A 44 -6.01 17.22 -9.83
CA TYR A 44 -6.56 16.68 -8.61
C TYR A 44 -6.93 15.22 -8.79
N PRO A 45 -6.87 14.40 -7.73
CA PRO A 45 -7.38 13.04 -7.79
C PRO A 45 -8.89 13.04 -8.06
N ALA A 46 -9.38 11.91 -8.54
CA ALA A 46 -10.82 11.67 -8.61
C ALA A 46 -11.42 11.64 -7.19
N GLU A 47 -12.73 11.85 -7.11
CA GLU A 47 -13.45 11.60 -5.85
C GLU A 47 -13.19 10.17 -5.36
N PRO A 48 -13.05 9.97 -4.04
CA PRO A 48 -12.88 8.64 -3.49
C PRO A 48 -14.02 7.71 -3.92
N LEU A 49 -13.67 6.49 -4.28
CA LEU A 49 -14.68 5.46 -4.54
C LEU A 49 -15.36 5.07 -3.21
N GLU A 50 -16.59 4.62 -3.32
CA GLU A 50 -17.30 4.02 -2.19
C GLU A 50 -16.54 2.78 -1.71
N GLY A 51 -16.40 2.65 -0.39
CA GLY A 51 -15.72 1.50 0.21
C GLY A 51 -16.49 0.20 -0.02
N LEU A 52 -15.78 -0.89 -0.16
CA LEU A 52 -16.39 -2.21 -0.25
C LEU A 52 -17.12 -2.56 1.06
N PRO A 53 -18.37 -3.09 0.98
CA PRO A 53 -19.13 -3.46 2.18
C PRO A 53 -18.46 -4.59 2.98
N ASP A 54 -17.80 -5.52 2.31
CA ASP A 54 -17.05 -6.63 2.89
C ASP A 54 -15.66 -6.74 2.24
N PRO A 55 -14.67 -5.98 2.73
CA PRO A 55 -13.33 -6.00 2.17
C PRO A 55 -12.59 -7.33 2.39
N ASP A 56 -12.88 -8.06 3.48
CA ASP A 56 -12.19 -9.32 3.77
C ASP A 56 -12.60 -10.41 2.77
N SER A 57 -13.89 -10.50 2.47
CA SER A 57 -14.39 -11.40 1.43
C SER A 57 -13.84 -11.01 0.05
N ALA A 58 -13.81 -9.72 -0.27
CA ALA A 58 -13.28 -9.24 -1.54
C ALA A 58 -11.78 -9.56 -1.70
N ILE A 59 -10.96 -9.39 -0.66
CA ILE A 59 -9.55 -9.76 -0.64
C ILE A 59 -9.40 -11.27 -0.88
N ARG A 60 -10.14 -12.10 -0.13
CA ARG A 60 -10.07 -13.54 -0.29
C ARG A 60 -10.47 -13.97 -1.71
N GLN A 61 -11.53 -13.40 -2.27
CA GLN A 61 -11.95 -13.66 -3.64
C GLN A 61 -10.88 -13.25 -4.66
N ALA A 62 -10.22 -12.13 -4.50
CA ALA A 62 -9.14 -11.70 -5.39
C ALA A 62 -7.92 -12.64 -5.34
N LEU A 63 -7.60 -13.20 -4.18
CA LEU A 63 -6.52 -14.19 -4.03
C LEU A 63 -6.88 -15.55 -4.64
N LEU A 64 -8.16 -15.92 -4.64
CA LEU A 64 -8.65 -17.17 -5.22
C LEU A 64 -8.93 -17.07 -6.72
N ASN A 65 -9.24 -15.88 -7.22
CA ASN A 65 -9.61 -15.62 -8.60
C ASN A 65 -8.85 -14.38 -9.12
N PRO A 66 -7.53 -14.49 -9.31
CA PRO A 66 -6.72 -13.37 -9.78
C PRO A 66 -7.11 -12.94 -11.19
N ILE A 67 -6.89 -11.67 -11.51
CA ILE A 67 -7.12 -11.12 -12.85
C ILE A 67 -5.94 -11.51 -13.75
N GLY A 68 -6.23 -11.83 -15.00
CA GLY A 68 -5.22 -12.23 -15.99
C GLY A 68 -4.92 -13.71 -15.99
N GLU A 69 -3.67 -14.09 -16.31
CA GLU A 69 -3.24 -15.47 -16.49
C GLU A 69 -2.53 -16.06 -15.24
N SER A 70 -2.63 -15.38 -14.11
CA SER A 70 -2.02 -15.86 -12.87
C SER A 70 -2.83 -17.00 -12.26
N ASP A 71 -2.13 -18.01 -11.71
CA ASP A 71 -2.78 -19.05 -10.94
C ASP A 71 -3.33 -18.51 -9.61
N PRO A 72 -4.43 -19.09 -9.08
CA PRO A 72 -4.90 -18.81 -7.73
C PRO A 72 -3.81 -19.01 -6.68
N LEU A 73 -3.75 -18.16 -5.66
CA LEU A 73 -2.72 -18.25 -4.63
C LEU A 73 -2.59 -19.66 -4.01
N PRO A 74 -3.67 -20.38 -3.69
CA PRO A 74 -3.52 -21.74 -3.15
C PRO A 74 -2.80 -22.73 -4.07
N ALA A 75 -2.90 -22.55 -5.40
CA ALA A 75 -2.21 -23.41 -6.37
C ALA A 75 -0.69 -23.19 -6.38
N LEU A 76 -0.24 -22.02 -5.91
CA LEU A 76 1.17 -21.64 -5.82
C LEU A 76 1.80 -22.04 -4.48
N LEU A 77 1.00 -22.34 -3.47
CA LEU A 77 1.46 -22.67 -2.12
C LEU A 77 1.71 -24.19 -2.00
N ARG A 78 2.77 -24.56 -1.29
CA ARG A 78 3.16 -25.95 -1.01
C ARG A 78 3.69 -26.06 0.42
N PRO A 79 3.50 -27.19 1.08
CA PRO A 79 4.19 -27.49 2.33
C PRO A 79 5.71 -27.31 2.17
N ASP A 80 6.39 -26.97 3.24
CA ASP A 80 7.86 -26.82 3.32
C ASP A 80 8.46 -25.68 2.45
N MET A 81 7.62 -24.86 1.79
CA MET A 81 8.13 -23.68 1.09
C MET A 81 8.36 -22.52 2.06
N LYS A 82 9.30 -21.64 1.68
CA LYS A 82 9.45 -20.33 2.31
C LYS A 82 8.59 -19.32 1.58
N LEU A 83 7.69 -18.68 2.31
CA LEU A 83 6.87 -17.60 1.80
C LEU A 83 7.42 -16.26 2.29
N THR A 84 7.70 -15.34 1.37
CA THR A 84 8.04 -13.97 1.72
C THR A 84 6.94 -13.03 1.26
N ILE A 85 6.40 -12.25 2.18
CA ILE A 85 5.40 -11.22 1.90
C ILE A 85 6.08 -9.87 2.07
N ALA A 86 6.19 -9.11 0.98
CA ALA A 86 6.64 -7.72 1.03
C ALA A 86 5.42 -6.80 1.06
N PHE A 87 5.45 -5.80 1.93
CA PHE A 87 4.39 -4.80 2.03
C PHE A 87 4.99 -3.40 2.06
N ASP A 88 4.26 -2.41 1.55
CA ASP A 88 4.67 -1.01 1.56
C ASP A 88 4.62 -0.41 2.96
N ASP A 89 5.46 0.58 3.19
CA ASP A 89 5.60 1.22 4.49
C ASP A 89 4.55 2.34 4.72
N ILE A 90 4.50 2.83 5.96
CA ILE A 90 3.68 3.98 6.38
C ILE A 90 4.54 5.12 6.92
N SER A 91 5.82 5.15 6.56
CA SER A 91 6.76 6.15 7.07
C SER A 91 6.63 7.52 6.43
N LEU A 92 5.79 7.67 5.41
CA LEU A 92 5.46 8.96 4.82
C LEU A 92 4.53 9.76 5.73
N PRO A 93 4.58 11.12 5.70
CA PRO A 93 3.74 11.98 6.51
C PRO A 93 2.30 12.06 5.97
N LEU A 94 1.66 10.92 5.81
CA LEU A 94 0.28 10.78 5.38
C LEU A 94 -0.57 10.27 6.56
N PRO A 95 -1.86 10.63 6.61
CA PRO A 95 -2.75 10.08 7.62
C PRO A 95 -2.75 8.55 7.57
N PRO A 96 -2.56 7.85 8.69
CA PRO A 96 -2.59 6.40 8.71
C PRO A 96 -4.00 5.89 8.36
N MET A 97 -4.07 4.74 7.72
CA MET A 97 -5.34 4.05 7.47
C MET A 97 -6.00 3.67 8.81
N ARG A 98 -7.32 3.54 8.80
CA ARG A 98 -8.06 3.04 9.96
C ARG A 98 -7.65 1.60 10.26
N ARG A 99 -7.74 1.21 11.55
CA ARG A 99 -7.54 -0.18 11.95
C ARG A 99 -8.82 -1.00 11.73
N PRO A 100 -8.70 -2.26 11.28
CA PRO A 100 -7.48 -2.88 10.75
C PRO A 100 -7.04 -2.24 9.43
N ASP A 101 -5.74 -2.01 9.29
CA ASP A 101 -5.14 -1.49 8.05
C ASP A 101 -5.36 -2.46 6.89
N ILE A 102 -5.48 -1.97 5.66
CA ILE A 102 -5.69 -2.84 4.49
C ILE A 102 -4.54 -3.84 4.31
N ARG A 103 -3.30 -3.43 4.63
CA ARG A 103 -2.14 -4.33 4.61
C ARG A 103 -2.31 -5.48 5.58
N GLN A 104 -2.77 -5.20 6.81
CA GLN A 104 -3.09 -6.23 7.79
C GLN A 104 -4.10 -7.23 7.23
N ARG A 105 -5.22 -6.74 6.66
CA ARG A 105 -6.28 -7.61 6.11
C ARG A 105 -5.76 -8.53 5.00
N VAL A 106 -4.98 -7.98 4.06
CA VAL A 106 -4.39 -8.76 2.96
C VAL A 106 -3.39 -9.79 3.50
N ILE A 107 -2.49 -9.37 4.41
CA ILE A 107 -1.49 -10.25 5.01
C ILE A 107 -2.18 -11.39 5.77
N GLU A 108 -3.20 -11.11 6.57
CA GLU A 108 -3.94 -12.13 7.32
C GLU A 108 -4.62 -13.13 6.39
N ALA A 109 -5.25 -12.67 5.30
CA ALA A 109 -5.85 -13.56 4.32
C ALA A 109 -4.81 -14.47 3.62
N VAL A 110 -3.63 -13.93 3.30
CA VAL A 110 -2.52 -14.71 2.73
C VAL A 110 -2.00 -15.72 3.75
N LEU A 111 -1.86 -15.33 5.01
CA LEU A 111 -1.40 -16.22 6.09
C LEU A 111 -2.38 -17.36 6.36
N ASP A 112 -3.68 -17.12 6.24
CA ASP A 112 -4.70 -18.16 6.39
C ASP A 112 -4.60 -19.17 5.24
N LEU A 113 -4.49 -18.72 3.99
CA LEU A 113 -4.30 -19.61 2.84
C LEU A 113 -2.96 -20.36 2.91
N ALA A 114 -1.90 -19.71 3.37
CA ALA A 114 -0.60 -20.35 3.58
C ALA A 114 -0.67 -21.45 4.64
N ALA A 115 -1.39 -21.20 5.73
CA ALA A 115 -1.60 -22.20 6.79
C ALA A 115 -2.47 -23.38 6.30
N GLU A 116 -3.51 -23.12 5.50
CA GLU A 116 -4.32 -24.16 4.86
C GLU A 116 -3.46 -25.05 3.94
N ALA A 117 -2.45 -24.48 3.30
CA ALA A 117 -1.51 -25.19 2.41
C ALA A 117 -0.31 -25.84 3.16
N GLY A 118 -0.23 -25.72 4.48
CA GLY A 118 0.88 -26.26 5.28
C GLY A 118 2.17 -25.47 5.25
N VAL A 119 2.12 -24.18 4.84
CA VAL A 119 3.28 -23.30 4.84
C VAL A 119 3.44 -22.70 6.24
N ASP A 120 4.56 -22.98 6.92
CA ASP A 120 4.87 -22.51 8.26
C ASP A 120 6.10 -21.58 8.34
N ASP A 121 6.92 -21.51 7.29
CA ASP A 121 8.08 -20.59 7.19
C ASP A 121 7.69 -19.34 6.41
N VAL A 122 7.20 -18.31 7.13
CA VAL A 122 6.73 -17.06 6.53
C VAL A 122 7.58 -15.88 7.00
N HIS A 123 8.09 -15.11 6.05
CA HIS A 123 8.82 -13.89 6.27
C HIS A 123 8.00 -12.68 5.83
N LEU A 124 7.97 -11.63 6.65
CA LEU A 124 7.38 -10.35 6.32
C LEU A 124 8.48 -9.29 6.17
N ILE A 125 8.40 -8.52 5.10
CA ILE A 125 9.37 -7.49 4.80
C ILE A 125 8.65 -6.17 4.54
N ALA A 126 8.94 -5.14 5.35
CA ALA A 126 8.54 -3.79 5.02
C ALA A 126 9.45 -3.23 3.90
N ALA A 127 8.87 -2.92 2.77
CA ALA A 127 9.59 -2.43 1.57
C ALA A 127 9.81 -0.92 1.69
N LEU A 128 10.79 -0.51 2.47
CA LEU A 128 11.04 0.90 2.81
C LEU A 128 11.70 1.70 1.68
N ALA A 129 12.32 1.05 0.68
CA ALA A 129 13.15 1.71 -0.33
C ALA A 129 14.18 2.66 0.33
N ILE A 130 14.09 3.97 0.04
CA ILE A 130 14.94 5.01 0.62
C ILE A 130 14.29 5.72 1.81
N HIS A 131 13.09 5.29 2.24
CA HIS A 131 12.39 5.90 3.36
C HIS A 131 13.08 5.58 4.69
N ARG A 132 12.74 6.33 5.73
CA ARG A 132 13.14 6.04 7.10
C ARG A 132 12.58 4.68 7.56
N ARG A 133 13.18 4.11 8.56
CA ARG A 133 12.62 2.93 9.21
C ARG A 133 11.28 3.26 9.87
N MET A 134 10.37 2.31 9.81
CA MET A 134 9.13 2.34 10.58
C MET A 134 9.43 2.11 12.06
N THR A 135 8.67 2.77 12.91
CA THR A 135 8.66 2.49 14.34
C THR A 135 7.93 1.16 14.61
N GLU A 136 8.07 0.62 15.81
CA GLU A 136 7.36 -0.60 16.19
C GLU A 136 5.84 -0.42 16.20
N ASP A 137 5.36 0.76 16.57
CA ASP A 137 3.92 1.08 16.56
C ASP A 137 3.38 1.21 15.15
N GLU A 138 4.15 1.80 14.22
CA GLU A 138 3.81 1.83 12.80
C GLU A 138 3.76 0.43 12.19
N LEU A 139 4.71 -0.43 12.53
CA LEU A 139 4.69 -1.82 12.10
C LEU A 139 3.46 -2.56 12.64
N ARG A 140 3.15 -2.41 13.93
CA ARG A 140 1.93 -2.99 14.52
C ARG A 140 0.66 -2.43 13.87
N HIS A 141 0.67 -1.15 13.50
CA HIS A 141 -0.45 -0.56 12.80
C HIS A 141 -0.64 -1.19 11.42
N ALA A 142 0.44 -1.36 10.66
CA ALA A 142 0.40 -1.87 9.30
C ALA A 142 0.04 -3.36 9.21
N VAL A 143 0.55 -4.18 10.14
CA VAL A 143 0.47 -5.65 10.04
C VAL A 143 -0.35 -6.32 11.14
N GLY A 144 -0.82 -5.55 12.13
CA GLY A 144 -1.59 -6.06 13.26
C GLY A 144 -0.75 -6.82 14.30
N ASP A 145 -1.43 -7.32 15.34
CA ASP A 145 -0.78 -7.98 16.47
C ASP A 145 -0.65 -9.51 16.29
N ARG A 146 -1.35 -10.09 15.32
CA ARG A 146 -1.40 -11.56 15.07
C ARG A 146 -0.03 -12.16 14.74
N LEU A 147 0.88 -11.35 14.19
CA LEU A 147 2.22 -11.77 13.78
C LEU A 147 3.18 -12.12 14.92
N ARG A 148 2.87 -11.75 16.16
CA ARG A 148 3.65 -12.13 17.33
C ARG A 148 3.56 -13.63 17.67
N VAL A 149 2.53 -14.32 17.17
CA VAL A 149 2.21 -15.69 17.57
C VAL A 149 2.79 -16.74 16.63
N ARG A 150 3.15 -16.35 15.41
CA ARG A 150 3.76 -17.25 14.42
C ARG A 150 5.22 -16.84 14.17
N LYS A 151 6.06 -17.79 13.78
CA LYS A 151 7.50 -17.60 13.46
C LYS A 151 7.77 -16.65 12.28
N ALA A 152 7.01 -15.56 12.17
CA ALA A 152 7.22 -14.55 11.13
C ALA A 152 8.38 -13.65 11.53
N ILE A 153 9.41 -13.58 10.71
CA ILE A 153 10.56 -12.69 10.89
C ILE A 153 10.25 -11.40 10.14
N LEU A 154 10.08 -10.31 10.89
CA LEU A 154 9.89 -8.99 10.31
C LEU A 154 11.25 -8.36 10.00
N CYS A 155 11.51 -8.07 8.73
CA CYS A 155 12.73 -7.43 8.28
C CYS A 155 12.44 -6.04 7.72
N GLN A 156 13.26 -5.05 8.11
CA GLN A 156 13.18 -3.68 7.60
C GLN A 156 14.40 -3.30 6.76
N ASN A 157 15.12 -4.26 6.18
CA ASN A 157 16.35 -3.94 5.48
C ASN A 157 16.49 -4.70 4.17
N ILE A 158 16.53 -3.95 3.06
CA ILE A 158 16.70 -4.48 1.70
C ILE A 158 18.01 -5.28 1.55
N ARG A 159 19.06 -4.98 2.32
CA ARG A 159 20.34 -5.73 2.27
C ARG A 159 20.16 -7.20 2.61
N ASN A 160 19.16 -7.57 3.39
CA ASN A 160 18.88 -8.96 3.72
C ASN A 160 18.09 -9.69 2.61
N LEU A 161 17.39 -8.95 1.73
CA LEU A 161 16.71 -9.51 0.56
C LEU A 161 17.67 -10.17 -0.43
N LEU A 162 18.86 -9.59 -0.64
CA LEU A 162 19.85 -10.11 -1.58
C LEU A 162 20.52 -11.40 -1.09
N ASN A 163 20.48 -11.68 0.21
CA ASN A 163 21.01 -12.90 0.83
C ASN A 163 19.95 -13.98 1.05
N CYS A 164 18.68 -13.67 0.86
CA CYS A 164 17.58 -14.60 1.03
C CYS A 164 17.34 -15.32 -0.31
N ARG A 165 17.63 -16.62 -0.39
CA ARG A 165 17.26 -17.47 -1.53
C ARG A 165 15.76 -17.80 -1.51
N CYS A 166 14.93 -16.77 -1.41
CA CYS A 166 13.48 -16.89 -1.31
C CYS A 166 12.81 -16.58 -2.65
N ASN A 167 11.78 -17.34 -2.99
CA ASN A 167 10.88 -16.96 -4.08
C ASN A 167 10.10 -15.72 -3.63
N ILE A 168 10.32 -14.60 -4.31
CA ILE A 168 9.65 -13.33 -3.99
C ILE A 168 8.36 -13.30 -4.78
N PHE A 169 7.23 -13.37 -4.10
CA PHE A 169 5.94 -12.99 -4.67
C PHE A 169 5.71 -11.51 -4.41
N GLN A 170 5.70 -10.73 -5.46
CA GLN A 170 5.35 -9.32 -5.40
C GLN A 170 3.83 -9.22 -5.61
N LEU A 171 3.09 -8.98 -4.54
CA LEU A 171 1.70 -8.53 -4.66
C LEU A 171 1.75 -7.08 -5.15
N ILE A 172 1.61 -6.91 -6.45
CA ILE A 172 1.53 -5.59 -7.09
C ILE A 172 0.12 -5.05 -6.90
N GLN A 173 0.07 -3.74 -6.64
CA GLN A 173 -1.08 -2.85 -6.44
C GLN A 173 -2.24 -3.08 -7.40
#